data_5679bfcad062915d3d1c234f4dde048d
#
_entry.id   5679bfcad062915d3d1c234f4dde048d
#
_cell.length_a   1.000
_cell.length_b   1.000
_cell.length_c   1.000
_cell.angle_alpha   90.00
_cell.angle_beta   90.00
_cell.angle_gamma   90.00
#
_symmetry.space_group_name_H-M   'P 1'
#
loop_
_entity.id
_entity.type
_entity.pdbx_description
1 polymer ?
#
loop_
_entity_poly.entity_id
_entity_poly.type
_entity_poly.pdbx_seq_one_letter_code
_entity_poly.pdbx_strand_id
1 'polypeptide(L)'
;MSQQTELPELDSVGVLRYAWRQLTSMRTALILLLMLGVASIPGSLVPQRTQNPIQVGQYFKDSPDLARWMDRFYLFDVYGSPWFSAIYILLFISLIGCVLPRTIEHFHAARAFPPATPKNLSRMEHHSTWTANGTELDAARAWFKSQRFRVLEKDGSISAEKGFTRETGNLFFHLALILVLLGISFSSLFGMRGEAIINIGERFVNTPTSYDTLTMENCIKMQICEPLC
;
A
#
# COMPACT_ATOMS: atom_id res chain seq x y z
N MET A 1 -38.76 32.13 18.97
CA MET A 1 -38.42 31.96 17.55
C MET A 1 -37.18 31.08 17.51
N SER A 2 -37.38 29.77 17.29
CA SER A 2 -36.30 28.79 17.15
C SER A 2 -35.73 28.91 15.74
N GLN A 3 -34.52 29.40 15.61
CA GLN A 3 -33.75 29.27 14.36
C GLN A 3 -33.52 27.78 14.15
N GLN A 4 -34.26 27.20 13.21
CA GLN A 4 -33.90 25.91 12.64
C GLN A 4 -32.60 26.16 11.87
N THR A 5 -31.50 25.61 12.41
CA THR A 5 -30.23 25.51 11.72
C THR A 5 -30.45 24.49 10.57
N GLU A 6 -30.83 24.99 9.40
CA GLU A 6 -30.86 24.15 8.21
C GLU A 6 -29.45 23.61 7.99
N LEU A 7 -29.32 22.31 8.13
CA LEU A 7 -28.07 21.61 7.79
C LEU A 7 -27.82 21.85 6.30
N PRO A 8 -26.62 22.29 5.91
CA PRO A 8 -26.34 22.53 4.50
C PRO A 8 -26.58 21.24 3.72
N GLU A 9 -27.41 21.29 2.71
CA GLU A 9 -27.66 20.20 1.78
C GLU A 9 -26.30 19.81 1.14
N LEU A 10 -25.86 18.60 1.39
CA LEU A 10 -24.63 18.07 0.82
C LEU A 10 -24.90 17.81 -0.66
N ASP A 11 -24.39 18.68 -1.51
CA ASP A 11 -24.33 18.45 -2.94
C ASP A 11 -23.55 17.15 -3.24
N SER A 12 -23.93 16.43 -4.28
CA SER A 12 -23.30 15.15 -4.70
C SER A 12 -21.78 15.26 -4.79
N VAL A 13 -21.26 16.40 -5.25
CA VAL A 13 -19.81 16.71 -5.28
C VAL A 13 -19.25 16.85 -3.86
N GLY A 14 -20.00 17.40 -2.92
CA GLY A 14 -19.63 17.52 -1.51
C GLY A 14 -19.47 16.15 -0.85
N VAL A 15 -20.42 15.25 -1.09
CA VAL A 15 -20.38 13.85 -0.59
C VAL A 15 -19.17 13.10 -1.16
N LEU A 16 -18.92 13.21 -2.45
CA LEU A 16 -17.77 12.57 -3.09
C LEU A 16 -16.43 13.09 -2.54
N ARG A 17 -16.33 14.41 -2.34
CA ARG A 17 -15.13 15.02 -1.73
C ARG A 17 -14.94 14.57 -0.29
N TYR A 18 -16.00 14.44 0.47
CA TYR A 18 -15.96 13.93 1.84
C TYR A 18 -15.50 12.46 1.85
N ALA A 19 -16.11 11.60 1.02
CA ALA A 19 -15.76 10.19 0.89
C ALA A 19 -14.28 10.01 0.49
N TRP A 20 -13.82 10.82 -0.46
CA TRP A 20 -12.40 10.82 -0.86
C TRP A 20 -11.47 11.18 0.30
N ARG A 21 -11.77 12.24 1.04
CA ARG A 21 -10.98 12.64 2.21
C ARG A 21 -10.97 11.59 3.31
N GLN A 22 -12.09 10.88 3.50
CA GLN A 22 -12.14 9.76 4.45
C GLN A 22 -11.33 8.58 3.96
N LEU A 23 -11.48 8.20 2.70
CA LEU A 23 -10.74 7.08 2.11
C LEU A 23 -9.22 7.30 2.14
N THR A 24 -8.77 8.53 1.89
CA THR A 24 -7.34 8.89 1.88
C THR A 24 -6.82 9.32 3.25
N SER A 25 -7.54 9.02 4.34
CA SER A 25 -7.10 9.30 5.70
C SER A 25 -6.20 8.18 6.24
N MET A 26 -5.22 8.53 7.07
CA MET A 26 -4.34 7.56 7.74
C MET A 26 -5.12 6.53 8.58
N ARG A 27 -6.25 6.96 9.22
CA ARG A 27 -7.08 6.06 10.02
C ARG A 27 -7.73 4.99 9.16
N THR A 28 -8.28 5.37 8.01
CA THR A 28 -8.91 4.43 7.06
C THR A 28 -7.89 3.46 6.50
N ALA A 29 -6.68 3.94 6.14
CA ALA A 29 -5.61 3.07 5.68
C ALA A 29 -5.22 2.01 6.72
N LEU A 30 -5.10 2.39 8.00
CA LEU A 30 -4.80 1.46 9.08
C LEU A 30 -5.92 0.44 9.31
N ILE A 31 -7.19 0.87 9.25
CA ILE A 31 -8.34 -0.03 9.38
C ILE A 31 -8.37 -1.02 8.21
N LEU A 32 -8.17 -0.56 6.99
CA LEU A 32 -8.13 -1.42 5.80
C LEU A 32 -6.96 -2.42 5.86
N LEU A 33 -5.79 -1.98 6.35
CA LEU A 33 -4.65 -2.86 6.56
C LEU A 33 -4.96 -3.94 7.61
N LEU A 34 -5.59 -3.56 8.72
CA LEU A 34 -6.04 -4.51 9.75
C LEU A 34 -7.07 -5.49 9.17
N MET A 35 -8.05 -4.98 8.43
CA MET A 35 -9.06 -5.82 7.76
C MET A 35 -8.42 -6.80 6.78
N LEU A 36 -7.44 -6.35 5.99
CA LEU A 36 -6.71 -7.23 5.07
C LEU A 36 -5.94 -8.32 5.82
N GLY A 37 -5.30 -7.96 6.94
CA GLY A 37 -4.61 -8.91 7.82
C GLY A 37 -5.57 -9.97 8.38
N VAL A 38 -6.72 -9.56 8.93
CA VAL A 38 -7.75 -10.48 9.43
C VAL A 38 -8.33 -11.34 8.30
N ALA A 39 -8.59 -10.74 7.14
CA ALA A 39 -9.09 -11.41 5.96
C ALA A 39 -8.12 -12.48 5.41
N SER A 40 -6.82 -12.34 5.62
CA SER A 40 -5.82 -13.32 5.20
C SER A 40 -5.72 -14.55 6.11
N ILE A 41 -6.26 -14.50 7.34
CA ILE A 41 -6.21 -15.62 8.29
C ILE A 41 -6.84 -16.89 7.71
N PRO A 42 -8.09 -16.90 7.22
CA PRO A 42 -8.65 -18.09 6.61
C PRO A 42 -7.87 -18.58 5.39
N GLY A 43 -7.28 -17.67 4.61
CA GLY A 43 -6.42 -18.02 3.47
C GLY A 43 -5.14 -18.76 3.85
N SER A 44 -4.67 -18.58 5.10
CA SER A 44 -3.49 -19.27 5.63
C SER A 44 -3.82 -20.58 6.35
N LEU A 45 -5.02 -20.69 6.93
CA LEU A 45 -5.44 -21.87 7.70
C LEU A 45 -6.16 -22.92 6.85
N VAL A 46 -6.89 -22.49 5.82
CA VAL A 46 -7.65 -23.37 4.93
C VAL A 46 -6.82 -23.67 3.68
N PRO A 47 -6.79 -24.94 3.21
CA PRO A 47 -6.09 -25.28 1.97
C PRO A 47 -6.68 -24.49 0.81
N GLN A 48 -5.82 -23.77 0.11
CA GLN A 48 -6.24 -22.97 -1.05
C GLN A 48 -6.25 -23.81 -2.31
N ARG A 49 -7.27 -23.63 -3.14
CA ARG A 49 -7.49 -24.40 -4.38
C ARG A 49 -6.31 -24.26 -5.35
N THR A 50 -5.68 -23.09 -5.38
CA THR A 50 -4.51 -22.80 -6.22
C THR A 50 -3.21 -23.45 -5.73
N GLN A 51 -3.13 -23.79 -4.42
CA GLN A 51 -1.91 -24.34 -3.80
C GLN A 51 -2.02 -25.84 -3.53
N ASN A 52 -3.19 -26.31 -3.10
CA ASN A 52 -3.39 -27.69 -2.71
C ASN A 52 -4.78 -28.22 -3.11
N PRO A 53 -5.03 -28.43 -4.41
CA PRO A 53 -6.31 -28.88 -4.92
C PRO A 53 -6.72 -30.26 -4.39
N ILE A 54 -5.74 -31.15 -4.08
CA ILE A 54 -5.98 -32.50 -3.57
C ILE A 54 -6.64 -32.43 -2.17
N GLN A 55 -6.11 -31.59 -1.27
CA GLN A 55 -6.68 -31.43 0.07
C GLN A 55 -8.08 -30.83 0.00
N VAL A 56 -8.30 -29.85 -0.88
CA VAL A 56 -9.63 -29.29 -1.09
C VAL A 56 -10.60 -30.38 -1.54
N GLY A 57 -10.19 -31.26 -2.48
CA GLY A 57 -10.98 -32.41 -2.89
C GLY A 57 -11.29 -33.39 -1.75
N GLN A 58 -10.38 -33.58 -0.79
CA GLN A 58 -10.63 -34.39 0.40
C GLN A 58 -11.69 -33.76 1.32
N TYR A 59 -11.64 -32.43 1.55
CA TYR A 59 -12.67 -31.72 2.31
C TYR A 59 -14.09 -31.95 1.75
N PHE A 60 -14.24 -31.97 0.42
CA PHE A 60 -15.53 -32.25 -0.23
C PHE A 60 -15.99 -33.70 -0.05
N LYS A 61 -15.07 -34.66 0.16
CA LYS A 61 -15.39 -36.05 0.42
C LYS A 61 -15.73 -36.30 1.89
N ASP A 62 -14.94 -35.71 2.80
CA ASP A 62 -15.05 -35.98 4.23
C ASP A 62 -16.22 -35.21 4.88
N SER A 63 -16.49 -33.99 4.43
CA SER A 63 -17.50 -33.10 4.99
C SER A 63 -18.19 -32.26 3.90
N PRO A 64 -19.07 -32.84 3.08
CA PRO A 64 -19.62 -32.19 1.89
C PRO A 64 -20.46 -30.93 2.20
N ASP A 65 -21.17 -30.92 3.34
CA ASP A 65 -22.00 -29.77 3.73
C ASP A 65 -21.14 -28.59 4.19
N LEU A 66 -20.13 -28.86 4.99
CA LEU A 66 -19.17 -27.86 5.45
C LEU A 66 -18.38 -27.31 4.26
N ALA A 67 -17.89 -28.18 3.37
CA ALA A 67 -17.14 -27.77 2.20
C ALA A 67 -17.96 -26.86 1.27
N ARG A 68 -19.24 -27.16 1.04
CA ARG A 68 -20.14 -26.30 0.27
C ARG A 68 -20.33 -24.92 0.89
N TRP A 69 -20.44 -24.87 2.20
CA TRP A 69 -20.55 -23.60 2.94
C TRP A 69 -19.28 -22.78 2.83
N MET A 70 -18.13 -23.42 3.05
CA MET A 70 -16.81 -22.78 2.91
C MET A 70 -16.56 -22.25 1.48
N ASP A 71 -16.95 -23.03 0.48
CA ASP A 71 -16.81 -22.65 -0.94
C ASP A 71 -17.70 -21.44 -1.29
N ARG A 72 -18.92 -21.37 -0.74
CA ARG A 72 -19.82 -20.23 -0.95
C ARG A 72 -19.23 -18.90 -0.46
N PHE A 73 -18.39 -18.94 0.59
CA PHE A 73 -17.69 -17.78 1.12
C PHE A 73 -16.28 -17.60 0.56
N TYR A 74 -15.91 -18.38 -0.47
CA TYR A 74 -14.58 -18.35 -1.09
C TYR A 74 -13.45 -18.69 -0.12
N LEU A 75 -13.68 -19.51 0.90
CA LEU A 75 -12.64 -19.85 1.88
C LEU A 75 -11.56 -20.78 1.30
N PHE A 76 -11.84 -21.52 0.22
CA PHE A 76 -10.85 -22.29 -0.55
C PHE A 76 -10.15 -21.47 -1.63
N ASP A 77 -10.56 -20.21 -1.84
CA ASP A 77 -9.92 -19.26 -2.76
C ASP A 77 -10.01 -17.83 -2.20
N VAL A 78 -9.47 -17.64 -1.02
CA VAL A 78 -9.56 -16.37 -0.28
C VAL A 78 -8.93 -15.22 -1.06
N TYR A 79 -7.74 -15.43 -1.61
CA TYR A 79 -6.98 -14.39 -2.29
C TYR A 79 -7.58 -14.01 -3.67
N GLY A 80 -8.35 -14.91 -4.30
CA GLY A 80 -9.13 -14.65 -5.51
C GLY A 80 -10.54 -14.13 -5.24
N SER A 81 -10.97 -14.06 -3.97
CA SER A 81 -12.34 -13.69 -3.62
C SER A 81 -12.66 -12.22 -3.92
N PRO A 82 -13.91 -11.89 -4.30
CA PRO A 82 -14.31 -10.50 -4.55
C PRO A 82 -14.17 -9.60 -3.34
N TRP A 83 -14.45 -10.11 -2.13
CA TRP A 83 -14.36 -9.33 -0.90
C TRP A 83 -12.91 -9.03 -0.50
N PHE A 84 -11.98 -9.97 -0.68
CA PHE A 84 -10.56 -9.74 -0.44
C PHE A 84 -9.99 -8.74 -1.45
N SER A 85 -10.33 -8.90 -2.71
CA SER A 85 -9.93 -7.99 -3.79
C SER A 85 -10.46 -6.58 -3.56
N ALA A 86 -11.70 -6.42 -3.05
CA ALA A 86 -12.26 -5.13 -2.72
C ALA A 86 -11.47 -4.43 -1.60
N ILE A 87 -11.14 -5.14 -0.51
CA ILE A 87 -10.32 -4.59 0.59
C ILE A 87 -8.94 -4.18 0.07
N TYR A 88 -8.33 -5.02 -0.75
CA TYR A 88 -7.02 -4.77 -1.35
C TYR A 88 -7.02 -3.52 -2.24
N ILE A 89 -8.01 -3.39 -3.14
CA ILE A 89 -8.12 -2.24 -4.03
C ILE A 89 -8.38 -0.96 -3.24
N LEU A 90 -9.26 -1.00 -2.23
CA LEU A 90 -9.52 0.16 -1.37
C LEU A 90 -8.27 0.57 -0.58
N LEU A 91 -7.52 -0.39 -0.05
CA LEU A 91 -6.24 -0.12 0.61
C LEU A 91 -5.23 0.52 -0.35
N PHE A 92 -5.15 0.01 -1.57
CA PHE A 92 -4.24 0.53 -2.59
C PHE A 92 -4.57 1.98 -2.96
N ILE A 93 -5.86 2.28 -3.19
CA ILE A 93 -6.33 3.66 -3.47
C ILE A 93 -6.05 4.56 -2.27
N SER A 94 -6.32 4.08 -1.05
CA SER A 94 -6.06 4.82 0.18
C SER A 94 -4.58 5.15 0.35
N LEU A 95 -3.70 4.19 0.08
CA LEU A 95 -2.25 4.35 0.17
C LEU A 95 -1.74 5.38 -0.84
N ILE A 96 -2.16 5.29 -2.10
CA ILE A 96 -1.81 6.29 -3.13
C ILE A 96 -2.29 7.68 -2.73
N GLY A 97 -3.56 7.80 -2.31
CA GLY A 97 -4.16 9.07 -1.91
C GLY A 97 -3.52 9.71 -0.69
N CYS A 98 -2.92 8.92 0.21
CA CYS A 98 -2.18 9.43 1.38
C CYS A 98 -0.73 9.80 1.03
N VAL A 99 -0.06 8.97 0.25
CA VAL A 99 1.39 9.09 0.01
C VAL A 99 1.70 10.14 -1.04
N LEU A 100 0.91 10.22 -2.12
CA LEU A 100 1.20 11.09 -3.25
C LEU A 100 1.21 12.60 -2.89
N PRO A 101 0.19 13.16 -2.20
CA PRO A 101 0.22 14.55 -1.79
C PRO A 101 1.40 14.86 -0.86
N ARG A 102 1.65 13.97 0.10
CA ARG A 102 2.76 14.12 1.05
C ARG A 102 4.13 14.07 0.38
N THR A 103 4.28 13.25 -0.65
CA THR A 103 5.51 13.19 -1.45
C THR A 103 5.73 14.49 -2.21
N ILE A 104 4.68 15.07 -2.80
CA ILE A 104 4.76 16.33 -3.52
C ILE A 104 5.12 17.47 -2.57
N GLU A 105 4.45 17.58 -1.42
CA GLU A 105 4.73 18.58 -0.39
C GLU A 105 6.16 18.48 0.13
N HIS A 106 6.61 17.26 0.45
CA HIS A 106 7.99 17.02 0.89
C HIS A 106 9.01 17.43 -0.17
N PHE A 107 8.75 17.12 -1.44
CA PHE A 107 9.64 17.47 -2.54
C PHE A 107 9.73 19.00 -2.72
N HIS A 108 8.63 19.72 -2.55
CA HIS A 108 8.65 21.18 -2.56
C HIS A 108 9.38 21.73 -1.34
N ALA A 109 9.12 21.23 -0.15
CA ALA A 109 9.81 21.65 1.07
C ALA A 109 11.32 21.35 1.02
N ALA A 110 11.70 20.18 0.45
CA ALA A 110 13.10 19.82 0.30
C ALA A 110 13.87 20.75 -0.65
N ARG A 111 13.19 21.39 -1.59
CA ARG A 111 13.79 22.35 -2.54
C ARG A 111 13.68 23.81 -2.08
N ALA A 112 12.73 24.11 -1.20
CA ALA A 112 12.57 25.45 -0.66
C ALA A 112 13.74 25.82 0.29
N PHE A 113 14.01 27.10 0.41
CA PHE A 113 14.92 27.59 1.44
C PHE A 113 14.25 27.49 2.82
N PRO A 114 15.07 27.43 3.92
CA PRO A 114 14.52 27.48 5.25
C PRO A 114 13.58 28.68 5.45
N PRO A 115 12.50 28.56 6.23
CA PRO A 115 11.59 29.67 6.47
C PRO A 115 12.34 30.83 7.15
N ALA A 116 11.96 32.04 6.81
CA ALA A 116 12.53 33.23 7.43
C ALA A 116 12.24 33.21 8.96
N THR A 117 13.17 33.74 9.73
CA THR A 117 13.06 33.83 11.19
C THR A 117 11.79 34.57 11.59
N PRO A 118 10.95 34.02 12.50
CA PRO A 118 9.74 34.69 12.98
C PRO A 118 10.08 36.00 13.67
N LYS A 119 9.26 37.03 13.47
CA LYS A 119 9.47 38.36 14.09
C LYS A 119 9.42 38.33 15.63
N ASN A 120 8.72 37.36 16.19
CA ASN A 120 8.50 37.25 17.64
C ASN A 120 8.95 35.88 18.15
N LEU A 121 10.21 35.76 18.51
CA LEU A 121 10.83 34.55 19.04
C LEU A 121 10.37 34.17 20.44
N SER A 122 9.83 35.15 21.22
CA SER A 122 9.35 34.89 22.58
C SER A 122 8.09 33.98 22.61
N ARG A 123 7.43 33.75 21.47
CA ARG A 123 6.30 32.83 21.36
C ARG A 123 6.73 31.37 21.13
N MET A 124 8.00 31.12 20.92
CA MET A 124 8.52 29.78 20.76
C MET A 124 8.65 29.09 22.13
N GLU A 125 8.34 27.79 22.15
CA GLU A 125 8.39 26.96 23.37
C GLU A 125 9.77 26.96 24.01
N HIS A 126 10.80 26.97 23.19
CA HIS A 126 12.19 27.04 23.62
C HIS A 126 12.83 28.31 23.06
N HIS A 127 12.96 29.33 23.88
CA HIS A 127 13.67 30.56 23.53
C HIS A 127 14.58 31.01 24.69
N SER A 128 15.69 31.63 24.35
CA SER A 128 16.59 32.27 25.30
C SER A 128 17.13 33.56 24.70
N THR A 129 17.39 34.52 25.56
CA THR A 129 17.95 35.83 25.22
C THR A 129 19.22 36.08 26.01
N TRP A 130 20.26 36.53 25.32
CA TRP A 130 21.50 36.94 25.94
C TRP A 130 22.08 38.15 25.19
N THR A 131 23.03 38.85 25.85
CA THR A 131 23.71 39.97 25.23
C THR A 131 24.87 39.47 24.39
N ALA A 132 24.94 39.89 23.14
CA ALA A 132 25.92 39.45 22.17
C ALA A 132 26.95 40.56 21.86
N ASN A 133 28.20 40.19 21.57
CA ASN A 133 29.30 41.12 21.26
C ASN A 133 29.49 41.39 19.74
N GLY A 134 28.58 40.86 18.90
CA GLY A 134 28.53 41.15 17.47
C GLY A 134 29.20 40.10 16.55
N THR A 135 30.03 39.20 17.08
CA THR A 135 30.69 38.13 16.27
C THR A 135 29.98 36.77 16.33
N GLU A 136 28.93 36.65 17.16
CA GLU A 136 28.25 35.41 17.44
C GLU A 136 27.42 34.89 16.24
N LEU A 137 26.94 35.77 15.38
CA LEU A 137 26.22 35.37 14.18
C LEU A 137 27.10 34.57 13.20
N ASP A 138 28.37 35.03 13.02
CA ASP A 138 29.31 34.31 12.17
C ASP A 138 29.74 32.98 12.77
N ALA A 139 29.93 32.93 14.06
CA ALA A 139 30.22 31.70 14.79
C ALA A 139 29.04 30.71 14.72
N ALA A 140 27.81 31.18 14.92
CA ALA A 140 26.61 30.38 14.79
C ALA A 140 26.45 29.83 13.36
N ARG A 141 26.67 30.67 12.35
CA ARG A 141 26.66 30.26 10.94
C ARG A 141 27.65 29.13 10.65
N ALA A 142 28.91 29.30 11.11
CA ALA A 142 29.97 28.31 10.93
C ALA A 142 29.59 26.99 11.61
N TRP A 143 29.05 27.07 12.82
CA TRP A 143 28.60 25.90 13.58
C TRP A 143 27.45 25.18 12.87
N PHE A 144 26.39 25.86 12.44
CA PHE A 144 25.27 25.25 11.70
C PHE A 144 25.73 24.58 10.42
N LYS A 145 26.64 25.21 9.66
CA LYS A 145 27.22 24.63 8.45
C LYS A 145 28.04 23.37 8.75
N SER A 146 28.85 23.39 9.82
CA SER A 146 29.64 22.21 10.22
C SER A 146 28.77 21.03 10.61
N GLN A 147 27.59 21.29 11.17
CA GLN A 147 26.59 20.28 11.53
C GLN A 147 25.65 19.88 10.35
N ARG A 148 25.93 20.34 9.13
CA ARG A 148 25.14 20.05 7.91
C ARG A 148 23.68 20.53 7.98
N PHE A 149 23.43 21.66 8.66
CA PHE A 149 22.16 22.37 8.58
C PHE A 149 22.06 23.13 7.25
N ARG A 150 20.83 23.24 6.71
CA ARG A 150 20.50 24.21 5.67
C ARG A 150 20.29 25.54 6.35
N VAL A 151 21.03 26.56 5.92
CA VAL A 151 21.06 27.87 6.57
C VAL A 151 20.51 28.92 5.61
N LEU A 152 19.57 29.72 6.07
CA LEU A 152 19.12 30.96 5.43
C LEU A 152 19.50 32.15 6.33
N GLU A 153 20.17 33.10 5.75
CA GLU A 153 20.47 34.38 6.39
C GLU A 153 19.64 35.46 5.72
N LYS A 154 18.84 36.15 6.52
CA LYS A 154 18.02 37.27 6.06
C LYS A 154 17.80 38.27 7.18
N ASP A 155 17.88 39.56 6.84
CA ASP A 155 17.60 40.69 7.76
C ASP A 155 18.36 40.61 9.10
N GLY A 156 19.64 40.20 9.06
CA GLY A 156 20.48 40.08 10.28
C GLY A 156 20.07 38.92 11.19
N SER A 157 19.29 37.98 10.69
CA SER A 157 18.88 36.76 11.40
C SER A 157 19.31 35.51 10.65
N ILE A 158 19.53 34.40 11.39
CA ILE A 158 19.88 33.09 10.86
C ILE A 158 18.76 32.13 11.16
N SER A 159 18.24 31.49 10.10
CA SER A 159 17.34 30.35 10.19
C SER A 159 18.07 29.10 9.71
N ALA A 160 18.00 28.03 10.48
CA ALA A 160 18.67 26.77 10.17
C ALA A 160 17.74 25.57 10.38
N GLU A 161 17.72 24.66 9.42
CA GLU A 161 16.88 23.44 9.48
C GLU A 161 17.69 22.20 9.13
N LYS A 162 17.26 21.05 9.69
CA LYS A 162 17.87 19.74 9.46
C LYS A 162 16.81 18.65 9.64
N GLY A 163 16.97 17.52 8.95
CA GLY A 163 16.13 16.34 9.21
C GLY A 163 15.34 15.85 8.03
N PHE A 164 15.45 16.45 6.85
CA PHE A 164 14.72 16.03 5.63
C PHE A 164 14.94 14.56 5.25
N THR A 165 16.12 14.01 5.52
CA THR A 165 16.45 12.60 5.19
C THR A 165 15.55 11.59 5.89
N ARG A 166 15.05 11.90 7.09
CA ARG A 166 14.13 11.02 7.83
C ARG A 166 12.78 10.89 7.12
N GLU A 167 12.23 12.03 6.70
CA GLU A 167 10.96 12.03 5.93
C GLU A 167 11.14 11.42 4.55
N THR A 168 12.25 11.71 3.88
CA THR A 168 12.59 11.11 2.59
C THR A 168 12.62 9.59 2.69
N GLY A 169 13.26 9.02 3.70
CA GLY A 169 13.31 7.57 3.93
C GLY A 169 11.93 6.96 4.14
N ASN A 170 11.07 7.62 4.92
CA ASN A 170 9.69 7.18 5.14
C ASN A 170 8.86 7.19 3.84
N LEU A 171 9.01 8.23 3.02
CA LEU A 171 8.32 8.32 1.73
C LEU A 171 8.83 7.26 0.73
N PHE A 172 10.13 7.02 0.70
CA PHE A 172 10.73 5.95 -0.12
C PHE A 172 10.18 4.59 0.24
N PHE A 173 10.04 4.29 1.53
CA PHE A 173 9.45 3.05 2.01
C PHE A 173 8.01 2.87 1.51
N HIS A 174 7.17 3.90 1.64
CA HIS A 174 5.78 3.82 1.18
C HIS A 174 5.66 3.74 -0.34
N LEU A 175 6.53 4.44 -1.08
CA LEU A 175 6.59 4.33 -2.54
C LEU A 175 7.01 2.93 -2.99
N ALA A 176 7.98 2.32 -2.30
CA ALA A 176 8.38 0.94 -2.55
C ALA A 176 7.23 -0.05 -2.30
N LEU A 177 6.44 0.15 -1.22
CA LEU A 177 5.23 -0.65 -0.97
C LEU A 177 4.22 -0.53 -2.12
N ILE A 178 3.97 0.68 -2.63
CA ILE A 178 3.08 0.89 -3.79
C ILE A 178 3.58 0.10 -5.01
N LEU A 179 4.89 0.16 -5.28
CA LEU A 179 5.48 -0.57 -6.41
C LEU A 179 5.39 -2.09 -6.24
N VAL A 180 5.61 -2.60 -5.03
CA VAL A 180 5.46 -4.03 -4.72
C VAL A 180 4.01 -4.47 -4.92
N LEU A 181 3.03 -3.71 -4.40
CA LEU A 181 1.61 -4.01 -4.58
C LEU A 181 1.19 -3.98 -6.06
N LEU A 182 1.70 -3.01 -6.83
CA LEU A 182 1.51 -2.96 -8.28
C LEU A 182 2.10 -4.19 -8.97
N GLY A 183 3.31 -4.59 -8.59
CA GLY A 183 3.98 -5.78 -9.13
C GLY A 183 3.20 -7.07 -8.86
N ILE A 184 2.67 -7.23 -7.65
CA ILE A 184 1.83 -8.37 -7.28
C ILE A 184 0.52 -8.36 -8.09
N SER A 185 -0.14 -7.20 -8.22
CA SER A 185 -1.35 -7.05 -9.01
C SER A 185 -1.11 -7.38 -10.48
N PHE A 186 -0.01 -6.88 -11.05
CA PHE A 186 0.38 -7.15 -12.42
C PHE A 186 0.68 -8.65 -12.63
N SER A 187 1.41 -9.26 -11.71
CA SER A 187 1.68 -10.71 -11.75
C SER A 187 0.41 -11.55 -11.61
N SER A 188 -0.57 -11.10 -10.82
CA SER A 188 -1.86 -11.79 -10.69
C SER A 188 -2.71 -11.71 -11.94
N LEU A 189 -2.66 -10.57 -12.66
CA LEU A 189 -3.48 -10.36 -13.87
C LEU A 189 -2.86 -10.97 -15.13
N PHE A 190 -1.52 -10.93 -15.24
CA PHE A 190 -0.79 -11.32 -16.44
C PHE A 190 0.12 -12.54 -16.24
N GLY A 191 0.32 -12.96 -14.97
CA GLY A 191 1.17 -14.10 -14.65
C GLY A 191 0.49 -15.43 -15.00
N MET A 192 1.15 -16.25 -15.79
CA MET A 192 0.75 -17.64 -15.99
C MET A 192 1.40 -18.49 -14.90
N ARG A 193 0.57 -19.24 -14.17
CA ARG A 193 1.01 -20.21 -13.18
C ARG A 193 0.58 -21.59 -13.67
N GLY A 194 1.52 -22.51 -13.79
CA GLY A 194 1.25 -23.89 -14.10
C GLY A 194 2.11 -24.79 -13.22
N GLU A 195 1.50 -25.80 -12.63
CA GLU A 195 2.21 -26.87 -11.90
C GLU A 195 2.00 -28.17 -12.68
N ALA A 196 3.09 -28.89 -12.93
CA ALA A 196 3.04 -30.19 -13.58
C ALA A 196 3.77 -31.20 -12.72
N ILE A 197 3.12 -32.33 -12.42
CA ILE A 197 3.73 -33.47 -11.77
C ILE A 197 4.26 -34.37 -12.90
N ILE A 198 5.58 -34.52 -12.97
CA ILE A 198 6.27 -35.32 -13.98
C ILE A 198 6.84 -36.55 -13.28
N ASN A 199 6.49 -37.73 -13.78
CA ASN A 199 7.10 -38.98 -13.31
C ASN A 199 8.51 -39.13 -13.88
N ILE A 200 9.36 -39.85 -13.14
CA ILE A 200 10.76 -40.08 -13.56
C ILE A 200 10.75 -40.86 -14.90
N GLY A 201 11.33 -40.24 -15.94
CA GLY A 201 11.37 -40.81 -17.30
C GLY A 201 10.43 -40.18 -18.32
N GLU A 202 9.52 -39.29 -17.90
CA GLU A 202 8.62 -38.57 -18.78
C GLU A 202 9.20 -37.21 -19.20
N ARG A 203 8.75 -36.70 -20.35
CA ARG A 203 9.18 -35.40 -20.88
C ARG A 203 8.11 -34.34 -20.62
N PHE A 204 8.50 -33.22 -20.04
CA PHE A 204 7.64 -32.04 -19.92
C PHE A 204 7.69 -31.20 -21.20
N VAL A 205 6.52 -30.92 -21.75
CA VAL A 205 6.37 -29.96 -22.84
C VAL A 205 5.62 -28.75 -22.30
N ASN A 206 6.29 -27.62 -22.24
CA ASN A 206 5.67 -26.35 -21.81
C ASN A 206 4.78 -25.85 -22.94
N THR A 207 3.49 -26.14 -22.87
CA THR A 207 2.50 -25.54 -23.74
C THR A 207 1.83 -24.35 -23.03
N PRO A 208 1.62 -23.22 -23.71
CA PRO A 208 1.02 -22.01 -23.11
C PRO A 208 -0.49 -22.15 -22.81
N THR A 209 -1.03 -23.34 -22.85
CA THR A 209 -2.44 -23.62 -22.56
C THR A 209 -2.70 -23.71 -21.07
N SER A 210 -3.68 -22.95 -20.59
CA SER A 210 -4.18 -23.01 -19.22
C SER A 210 -4.64 -24.43 -18.89
N TYR A 211 -4.14 -25.00 -17.81
CA TYR A 211 -4.51 -26.35 -17.33
C TYR A 211 -6.02 -26.51 -17.05
N ASP A 212 -6.73 -25.43 -16.79
CA ASP A 212 -8.17 -25.43 -16.52
C ASP A 212 -9.04 -25.80 -17.71
N THR A 213 -8.46 -25.86 -18.91
CA THR A 213 -9.20 -26.16 -20.16
C THR A 213 -8.81 -27.50 -20.79
N LEU A 214 -7.87 -28.24 -20.22
CA LEU A 214 -7.50 -29.56 -20.70
C LEU A 214 -8.47 -30.62 -20.14
N THR A 215 -9.62 -30.72 -20.79
CA THR A 215 -10.48 -31.92 -20.66
C THR A 215 -9.84 -33.07 -21.43
N MET A 216 -10.09 -34.31 -21.01
CA MET A 216 -9.65 -35.53 -21.75
C MET A 216 -9.93 -35.44 -23.26
N GLU A 217 -11.06 -34.84 -23.62
CA GLU A 217 -11.48 -34.63 -25.01
C GLU A 217 -10.56 -33.66 -25.79
N ASN A 218 -10.05 -32.63 -25.11
CA ASN A 218 -9.09 -31.69 -25.70
C ASN A 218 -7.69 -32.29 -25.82
N CYS A 219 -7.28 -33.13 -24.88
CA CYS A 219 -6.04 -33.90 -24.97
C CYS A 219 -5.98 -34.79 -26.20
N ILE A 220 -7.09 -35.54 -26.48
CA ILE A 220 -7.20 -36.43 -27.63
C ILE A 220 -7.21 -35.63 -28.95
N LYS A 221 -7.94 -34.51 -29.01
CA LYS A 221 -7.97 -33.66 -30.21
C LYS A 221 -6.63 -33.02 -30.57
N MET A 222 -5.81 -32.67 -29.60
CA MET A 222 -4.52 -32.02 -29.83
C MET A 222 -3.35 -33.01 -29.99
N GLN A 223 -3.58 -34.33 -29.85
CA GLN A 223 -2.54 -35.38 -29.90
C GLN A 223 -1.35 -35.15 -28.95
N ILE A 224 -1.53 -34.31 -27.95
CA ILE A 224 -0.46 -33.93 -26.99
C ILE A 224 -0.40 -34.91 -25.84
N CYS A 225 -1.52 -35.58 -25.55
CA CYS A 225 -1.65 -36.45 -24.38
C CYS A 225 -1.52 -37.96 -24.76
N GLU A 226 -1.30 -38.29 -26.03
CA GLU A 226 -1.18 -39.68 -26.49
C GLU A 226 -0.10 -40.50 -25.75
N PRO A 227 1.04 -39.93 -25.30
CA PRO A 227 1.98 -40.67 -24.47
C PRO A 227 1.66 -40.63 -22.97
N LEU A 228 0.62 -39.90 -22.52
CA LEU A 228 0.29 -39.69 -21.10
C LEU A 228 -1.05 -40.38 -20.71
N CYS A 229 -1.80 -40.87 -21.65
CA CYS A 229 -3.01 -41.67 -21.47
C CYS A 229 -2.74 -43.15 -21.79
#